data_ee65eecaf3193cf78d4fd649f1b1dc0d
#
_entry.id   ee65eecaf3193cf78d4fd649f1b1dc0d
#
_cell.length_a   1.000
_cell.length_b   1.000
_cell.length_c   1.000
_cell.angle_alpha   90.00
_cell.angle_beta   90.00
_cell.angle_gamma   90.00
#
_symmetry.space_group_name_H-M   'P 1'
#
loop_
_entity.id
_entity.type
_entity.pdbx_description
1 polymer ?
#
loop_
_entity_poly.entity_id
_entity_poly.type
_entity_poly.pdbx_seq_one_letter_code
_entity_poly.pdbx_strand_id
1 'polypeptide(L)'
;INETEDRAVLHTALRANENDVVLFEGKNVIPEIYDTKNKIKDFTNYIVSGEAKGYTGKPFTDVVNIGIGGSDLGPAMIVEALQYYKNPLNVHFVSNVDGDHVQEILKKLNPETTLFVIVSKTFTTQETLSNANSIRTWFLNQAPKGF
;
A
#
# COMPACT_ATOMS: atom_id res chain seq x y z
N ILE A 1 -18.01 14.39 -12.22
CA ILE A 1 -18.52 13.37 -11.27
C ILE A 1 -18.51 12.05 -11.98
N ASN A 2 -18.07 11.01 -11.33
CA ASN A 2 -18.23 9.63 -11.78
C ASN A 2 -19.66 9.19 -11.40
N GLU A 3 -20.53 9.06 -12.38
CA GLU A 3 -21.95 8.76 -12.17
C GLU A 3 -22.21 7.37 -11.56
N THR A 4 -21.33 6.40 -11.85
CA THR A 4 -21.44 5.03 -11.32
C THR A 4 -21.10 4.92 -9.83
N GLU A 5 -20.26 5.78 -9.31
CA GLU A 5 -19.79 5.75 -7.91
C GLU A 5 -20.25 6.98 -7.12
N ASP A 6 -20.92 7.92 -7.76
CA ASP A 6 -21.33 9.23 -7.20
C ASP A 6 -20.15 9.94 -6.50
N ARG A 7 -19.00 9.98 -7.17
CA ARG A 7 -17.76 10.57 -6.63
C ARG A 7 -17.18 11.62 -7.56
N ALA A 8 -16.53 12.61 -6.97
CA ALA A 8 -15.74 13.58 -7.70
C ALA A 8 -14.54 12.91 -8.40
N VAL A 9 -14.29 13.31 -9.66
CA VAL A 9 -13.13 12.86 -10.43
C VAL A 9 -12.02 13.89 -10.23
N LEU A 10 -11.22 13.72 -9.20
CA LEU A 10 -10.19 14.68 -8.77
C LEU A 10 -8.74 14.20 -9.02
N HIS A 11 -8.54 13.16 -9.84
CA HIS A 11 -7.20 12.66 -10.13
C HIS A 11 -6.27 13.71 -10.76
N THR A 12 -6.80 14.70 -11.45
CA THR A 12 -6.03 15.84 -11.98
C THR A 12 -5.52 16.75 -10.87
N ALA A 13 -6.26 16.91 -9.78
CA ALA A 13 -5.86 17.70 -8.63
C ALA A 13 -4.63 17.10 -7.91
N LEU A 14 -4.43 15.78 -7.98
CA LEU A 14 -3.23 15.13 -7.46
C LEU A 14 -1.93 15.57 -8.16
N ARG A 15 -2.03 16.14 -9.36
CA ARG A 15 -0.91 16.65 -10.17
C ARG A 15 -0.80 18.19 -10.16
N ALA A 16 -1.73 18.87 -9.49
CA ALA A 16 -1.69 20.31 -9.32
C ALA A 16 -0.54 20.71 -8.38
N ASN A 17 -0.09 21.96 -8.47
CA ASN A 17 0.90 22.50 -7.55
C ASN A 17 0.27 22.84 -6.19
N GLU A 18 1.09 22.95 -5.16
CA GLU A 18 0.63 23.19 -3.78
C GLU A 18 -0.13 24.53 -3.62
N ASN A 19 0.22 25.51 -4.45
CA ASN A 19 -0.41 26.84 -4.43
C ASN A 19 -1.62 26.98 -5.38
N ASP A 20 -1.96 25.91 -6.12
CA ASP A 20 -3.11 25.92 -7.01
C ASP A 20 -4.42 25.87 -6.22
N VAL A 21 -5.51 26.28 -6.87
CA VAL A 21 -6.86 26.22 -6.32
C VAL A 21 -7.71 25.31 -7.19
N VAL A 22 -8.11 24.16 -6.64
CA VAL A 22 -9.08 23.25 -7.27
C VAL A 22 -10.27 23.13 -6.34
N LEU A 23 -11.41 23.65 -6.78
CA LEU A 23 -12.63 23.67 -5.95
C LEU A 23 -13.49 22.42 -6.22
N PHE A 24 -13.92 21.78 -5.14
CA PHE A 24 -14.97 20.80 -5.11
C PHE A 24 -15.97 21.17 -4.02
N GLU A 25 -17.24 21.33 -4.39
CA GLU A 25 -18.31 21.79 -3.48
C GLU A 25 -17.95 23.07 -2.71
N GLY A 26 -17.27 24.01 -3.39
CA GLY A 26 -16.86 25.29 -2.82
C GLY A 26 -15.63 25.25 -1.90
N LYS A 27 -15.04 24.06 -1.66
CA LYS A 27 -13.82 23.86 -0.84
C LYS A 27 -12.62 23.63 -1.75
N ASN A 28 -11.50 24.30 -1.47
CA ASN A 28 -10.23 23.98 -2.13
C ASN A 28 -9.69 22.63 -1.60
N VAL A 29 -9.50 21.65 -2.51
CA VAL A 29 -9.04 20.30 -2.15
C VAL A 29 -7.52 20.15 -2.10
N ILE A 30 -6.76 21.14 -2.61
CA ILE A 30 -5.30 21.06 -2.69
C ILE A 30 -4.62 20.94 -1.32
N PRO A 31 -5.00 21.69 -0.28
CA PRO A 31 -4.37 21.54 1.04
C PRO A 31 -4.47 20.11 1.60
N GLU A 32 -5.63 19.46 1.48
CA GLU A 32 -5.85 18.09 1.96
C GLU A 32 -5.02 17.06 1.17
N ILE A 33 -4.88 17.29 -0.14
CA ILE A 33 -4.03 16.45 -1.00
C ILE A 33 -2.57 16.55 -0.57
N TYR A 34 -2.07 17.76 -0.33
CA TYR A 34 -0.67 17.94 0.09
C TYR A 34 -0.40 17.44 1.51
N ASP A 35 -1.34 17.62 2.44
CA ASP A 35 -1.27 17.01 3.76
C ASP A 35 -1.13 15.48 3.66
N THR A 36 -1.93 14.84 2.80
CA THR A 36 -1.84 13.40 2.57
C THR A 36 -0.51 13.00 1.91
N LYS A 37 -0.03 13.75 0.91
CA LYS A 37 1.28 13.51 0.29
C LYS A 37 2.43 13.60 1.31
N ASN A 38 2.37 14.58 2.21
CA ASN A 38 3.37 14.74 3.26
C ASN A 38 3.34 13.57 4.25
N LYS A 39 2.16 13.13 4.69
CA LYS A 39 2.01 11.93 5.52
C LYS A 39 2.59 10.68 4.86
N ILE A 40 2.36 10.50 3.56
CA ILE A 40 2.93 9.37 2.80
C ILE A 40 4.46 9.48 2.79
N LYS A 41 5.01 10.66 2.52
CA LYS A 41 6.44 10.91 2.51
C LYS A 41 7.08 10.60 3.86
N ASP A 42 6.50 11.11 4.94
CA ASP A 42 7.02 10.92 6.30
C ASP A 42 6.97 9.44 6.71
N PHE A 43 5.86 8.77 6.43
CA PHE A 43 5.72 7.32 6.68
C PHE A 43 6.74 6.52 5.86
N THR A 44 6.92 6.85 4.58
CA THR A 44 7.90 6.16 3.72
C THR A 44 9.32 6.35 4.25
N ASN A 45 9.69 7.56 4.63
CA ASN A 45 10.99 7.85 5.24
C ASN A 45 11.19 7.05 6.53
N TYR A 46 10.18 7.00 7.39
CA TYR A 46 10.20 6.25 8.64
C TYR A 46 10.41 4.74 8.44
N ILE A 47 9.83 4.16 7.37
CA ILE A 47 10.06 2.75 7.01
C ILE A 47 11.46 2.55 6.41
N VAL A 48 11.83 3.37 5.42
CA VAL A 48 13.09 3.20 4.66
C VAL A 48 14.33 3.49 5.51
N SER A 49 14.25 4.42 6.46
CA SER A 49 15.34 4.70 7.42
C SER A 49 15.60 3.53 8.37
N GLY A 50 14.68 2.58 8.49
CA GLY A 50 14.75 1.50 9.46
C GLY A 50 14.39 1.93 10.90
N GLU A 51 13.87 3.14 11.09
CA GLU A 51 13.34 3.58 12.39
C GLU A 51 12.06 2.83 12.76
N ALA A 52 11.19 2.58 11.77
CA ALA A 52 10.02 1.72 11.96
C ALA A 52 10.45 0.27 12.21
N LYS A 53 9.82 -0.35 13.18
CA LYS A 53 10.14 -1.71 13.61
C LYS A 53 8.90 -2.60 13.53
N GLY A 54 9.11 -3.86 13.20
CA GLY A 54 8.11 -4.90 13.40
C GLY A 54 7.87 -5.17 14.89
N TYR A 55 6.90 -6.03 15.19
CA TYR A 55 6.47 -6.32 16.57
C TYR A 55 7.58 -6.91 17.47
N THR A 56 8.66 -7.42 16.91
CA THR A 56 9.83 -7.92 17.66
C THR A 56 10.96 -6.88 17.78
N GLY A 57 10.75 -5.64 17.33
CA GLY A 57 11.75 -4.59 17.33
C GLY A 57 12.78 -4.67 16.19
N LYS A 58 12.59 -5.59 15.22
CA LYS A 58 13.44 -5.69 14.03
C LYS A 58 12.99 -4.70 12.95
N PRO A 59 13.92 -4.12 12.17
CA PRO A 59 13.56 -3.28 11.01
C PRO A 59 12.87 -4.12 9.93
N PHE A 60 12.05 -3.47 9.11
CA PHE A 60 11.44 -4.12 7.96
C PHE A 60 12.48 -4.42 6.87
N THR A 61 12.36 -5.59 6.26
CA THR A 61 13.16 -6.05 5.12
C THR A 61 12.30 -6.29 3.89
N ASP A 62 11.01 -6.53 4.09
CA ASP A 62 10.07 -6.88 3.05
C ASP A 62 8.79 -6.06 3.14
N VAL A 63 8.24 -5.70 1.99
CA VAL A 63 6.94 -5.04 1.84
C VAL A 63 6.08 -5.86 0.89
N VAL A 64 4.87 -6.20 1.30
CA VAL A 64 3.89 -6.93 0.47
C VAL A 64 2.74 -6.00 0.12
N ASN A 65 2.59 -5.68 -1.16
CA ASN A 65 1.44 -4.95 -1.69
C ASN A 65 0.30 -5.93 -1.99
N ILE A 66 -0.83 -5.76 -1.34
CA ILE A 66 -2.04 -6.59 -1.54
C ILE A 66 -3.07 -5.71 -2.23
N GLY A 67 -3.30 -5.93 -3.50
CA GLY A 67 -4.21 -5.13 -4.33
C GLY A 67 -4.40 -5.76 -5.70
N ILE A 68 -5.45 -5.39 -6.43
CA ILE A 68 -5.76 -5.91 -7.76
C ILE A 68 -5.98 -4.78 -8.76
N GLY A 69 -5.79 -5.04 -10.05
CA GLY A 69 -5.96 -4.05 -11.10
C GLY A 69 -5.02 -2.85 -10.94
N GLY A 70 -5.55 -1.64 -10.89
CA GLY A 70 -4.76 -0.42 -10.73
C GLY A 70 -4.02 -0.32 -9.39
N SER A 71 -4.47 -1.05 -8.36
CA SER A 71 -3.80 -1.14 -7.06
C SER A 71 -2.62 -2.11 -7.04
N ASP A 72 -2.42 -2.88 -8.11
CA ASP A 72 -1.32 -3.81 -8.33
C ASP A 72 -0.43 -3.39 -9.49
N LEU A 73 -1.01 -3.27 -10.70
CA LEU A 73 -0.26 -3.09 -11.94
C LEU A 73 0.59 -1.80 -11.95
N GLY A 74 0.06 -0.69 -11.45
CA GLY A 74 0.80 0.57 -11.37
C GLY A 74 2.01 0.46 -10.45
N PRO A 75 1.83 0.08 -9.17
CA PRO A 75 2.94 -0.14 -8.24
C PRO A 75 3.96 -1.17 -8.75
N ALA A 76 3.52 -2.32 -9.27
CA ALA A 76 4.41 -3.35 -9.80
C ALA A 76 5.26 -2.83 -10.96
N MET A 77 4.64 -2.13 -11.92
CA MET A 77 5.35 -1.51 -13.04
C MET A 77 6.42 -0.52 -12.57
N ILE A 78 6.10 0.34 -11.59
CA ILE A 78 7.05 1.35 -11.08
C ILE A 78 8.22 0.67 -10.36
N VAL A 79 7.96 -0.32 -9.53
CA VAL A 79 9.01 -1.08 -8.82
C VAL A 79 9.93 -1.75 -9.82
N GLU A 80 9.40 -2.40 -10.86
CA GLU A 80 10.18 -3.07 -11.89
C GLU A 80 10.99 -2.05 -12.73
N ALA A 81 10.37 -0.97 -13.17
CA ALA A 81 11.02 0.04 -14.00
C ALA A 81 12.16 0.78 -13.26
N LEU A 82 12.05 0.92 -11.93
CA LEU A 82 13.01 1.63 -11.11
C LEU A 82 13.94 0.71 -10.30
N GLN A 83 14.08 -0.55 -10.68
CA GLN A 83 14.94 -1.54 -10.00
C GLN A 83 16.39 -1.04 -9.78
N TYR A 84 16.90 -0.24 -10.69
CA TYR A 84 18.24 0.35 -10.55
C TYR A 84 18.38 1.24 -9.31
N TYR A 85 17.28 1.90 -8.88
CA TYR A 85 17.24 2.83 -7.75
C TYR A 85 16.67 2.20 -6.47
N LYS A 86 16.51 0.88 -6.45
CA LYS A 86 15.92 0.20 -5.29
C LYS A 86 16.66 0.50 -3.99
N ASN A 87 15.91 0.67 -2.93
CA ASN A 87 16.41 0.68 -1.56
C ASN A 87 16.60 -0.77 -1.04
N PRO A 88 17.02 -0.99 0.21
CA PRO A 88 17.24 -2.33 0.77
C PRO A 88 15.98 -3.20 0.91
N LEU A 89 14.77 -2.63 0.78
CA LEU A 89 13.53 -3.37 0.95
C LEU A 89 13.22 -4.23 -0.28
N ASN A 90 12.79 -5.47 -0.05
CA ASN A 90 12.21 -6.32 -1.09
C ASN A 90 10.72 -6.03 -1.20
N VAL A 91 10.21 -5.90 -2.42
CA VAL A 91 8.78 -5.64 -2.67
C VAL A 91 8.15 -6.85 -3.33
N HIS A 92 7.05 -7.29 -2.78
CA HIS A 92 6.26 -8.42 -3.27
C HIS A 92 4.84 -7.95 -3.61
N PHE A 93 4.19 -8.62 -4.55
CA PHE A 93 2.86 -8.26 -5.01
C PHE A 93 1.91 -9.45 -4.91
N VAL A 94 0.76 -9.26 -4.26
CA VAL A 94 -0.34 -10.22 -4.18
C VAL A 94 -1.55 -9.59 -4.83
N SER A 95 -1.96 -10.12 -5.97
CA SER A 95 -3.01 -9.57 -6.82
C SER A 95 -4.25 -10.46 -6.89
N ASN A 96 -4.24 -11.46 -7.75
CA ASN A 96 -5.38 -12.35 -7.94
C ASN A 96 -5.66 -13.24 -6.74
N VAL A 97 -6.90 -13.73 -6.62
CA VAL A 97 -7.27 -14.79 -5.66
C VAL A 97 -6.71 -16.12 -6.15
N ASP A 98 -5.44 -16.34 -5.85
CA ASP A 98 -4.70 -17.54 -6.16
C ASP A 98 -3.93 -17.98 -4.91
N GLY A 99 -4.41 -19.05 -4.28
CA GLY A 99 -3.85 -19.54 -3.02
C GLY A 99 -2.41 -20.02 -3.19
N ASP A 100 -2.06 -20.61 -4.30
CA ASP A 100 -0.70 -21.11 -4.56
C ASP A 100 0.27 -19.92 -4.70
N HIS A 101 -0.10 -18.88 -5.42
CA HIS A 101 0.70 -17.66 -5.54
C HIS A 101 0.92 -17.01 -4.16
N VAL A 102 -0.13 -16.87 -3.37
CA VAL A 102 -0.03 -16.31 -2.01
C VAL A 102 0.93 -17.16 -1.16
N GLN A 103 0.79 -18.49 -1.17
CA GLN A 103 1.65 -19.40 -0.41
C GLN A 103 3.12 -19.30 -0.84
N GLU A 104 3.40 -19.23 -2.13
CA GLU A 104 4.78 -19.10 -2.64
C GLU A 104 5.46 -17.78 -2.22
N ILE A 105 4.68 -16.72 -2.06
CA ILE A 105 5.19 -15.46 -1.49
C ILE A 105 5.44 -15.63 0.01
N LEU A 106 4.46 -16.14 0.76
CA LEU A 106 4.55 -16.26 2.21
C LEU A 106 5.69 -17.17 2.67
N LYS A 107 6.05 -18.20 1.92
CA LYS A 107 7.20 -19.08 2.20
C LYS A 107 8.54 -18.33 2.28
N LYS A 108 8.65 -17.19 1.61
CA LYS A 108 9.88 -16.39 1.53
C LYS A 108 9.95 -15.30 2.60
N LEU A 109 8.87 -15.08 3.34
CA LEU A 109 8.72 -13.95 4.24
C LEU A 109 8.92 -14.34 5.70
N ASN A 110 9.49 -13.39 6.44
CA ASN A 110 9.52 -13.45 7.89
C ASN A 110 8.47 -12.46 8.45
N PRO A 111 7.45 -12.92 9.20
CA PRO A 111 6.41 -12.04 9.72
C PRO A 111 6.95 -10.94 10.64
N GLU A 112 8.10 -11.14 11.28
CA GLU A 112 8.71 -10.15 12.17
C GLU A 112 9.27 -8.93 11.43
N THR A 113 9.58 -9.08 10.14
CA THR A 113 10.25 -8.05 9.33
C THR A 113 9.49 -7.70 8.05
N THR A 114 8.24 -8.13 7.93
CA THR A 114 7.41 -7.88 6.76
C THR A 114 6.31 -6.86 7.06
N LEU A 115 6.23 -5.82 6.22
CA LEU A 115 5.14 -4.85 6.21
C LEU A 115 4.11 -5.24 5.14
N PHE A 116 2.84 -5.34 5.53
CA PHE A 116 1.73 -5.59 4.61
C PHE A 116 0.95 -4.32 4.33
N VAL A 117 0.81 -3.98 3.05
CA VAL A 117 0.09 -2.79 2.56
C VAL A 117 -1.13 -3.26 1.78
N ILE A 118 -2.33 -3.03 2.33
CA ILE A 118 -3.59 -3.39 1.69
C ILE A 118 -4.07 -2.18 0.90
N VAL A 119 -4.15 -2.32 -0.42
CA VAL A 119 -4.45 -1.24 -1.36
C VAL A 119 -5.79 -1.47 -2.04
N SER A 120 -6.78 -0.68 -1.67
CA SER A 120 -8.10 -0.71 -2.29
C SER A 120 -8.76 0.67 -2.20
N LYS A 121 -9.32 1.16 -3.30
CA LYS A 121 -10.01 2.45 -3.35
C LYS A 121 -11.25 2.49 -2.45
N THR A 122 -12.00 1.41 -2.40
CA THR A 122 -13.30 1.33 -1.69
C THR A 122 -13.28 0.40 -0.49
N PHE A 123 -12.26 -0.44 -0.34
CA PHE A 123 -12.18 -1.52 0.64
C PHE A 123 -13.36 -2.52 0.55
N THR A 124 -13.91 -2.69 -0.66
CA THR A 124 -15.01 -3.62 -0.96
C THR A 124 -14.61 -4.69 -1.98
N THR A 125 -13.38 -4.62 -2.53
CA THR A 125 -12.88 -5.55 -3.54
C THR A 125 -12.65 -6.92 -2.91
N GLN A 126 -13.43 -7.92 -3.33
CA GLN A 126 -13.47 -9.26 -2.73
C GLN A 126 -12.10 -9.95 -2.78
N GLU A 127 -11.41 -9.88 -3.90
CA GLU A 127 -10.09 -10.47 -4.11
C GLU A 127 -9.05 -9.91 -3.13
N THR A 128 -9.00 -8.58 -3.01
CA THR A 128 -8.09 -7.92 -2.07
C THR A 128 -8.39 -8.30 -0.63
N LEU A 129 -9.66 -8.33 -0.24
CA LEU A 129 -10.07 -8.69 1.12
C LEU A 129 -9.81 -10.17 1.43
N SER A 130 -10.04 -11.09 0.48
CA SER A 130 -9.74 -12.51 0.63
C SER A 130 -8.26 -12.75 0.86
N ASN A 131 -7.40 -12.15 0.03
CA ASN A 131 -5.96 -12.26 0.17
C ASN A 131 -5.48 -11.64 1.49
N ALA A 132 -5.97 -10.45 1.83
CA ALA A 132 -5.63 -9.77 3.08
C ALA A 132 -6.01 -10.61 4.32
N ASN A 133 -7.19 -11.22 4.34
CA ASN A 133 -7.63 -12.09 5.43
C ASN A 133 -6.79 -13.37 5.53
N SER A 134 -6.45 -14.00 4.42
CA SER A 134 -5.58 -15.18 4.38
C SER A 134 -4.19 -14.87 4.93
N ILE A 135 -3.60 -13.78 4.48
CA ILE A 135 -2.29 -13.31 4.95
C ILE A 135 -2.34 -12.89 6.42
N ARG A 136 -3.40 -12.21 6.86
CA ARG A 136 -3.60 -11.86 8.27
C ARG A 136 -3.66 -13.11 9.15
N THR A 137 -4.37 -14.15 8.71
CA THR A 137 -4.45 -15.40 9.43
C THR A 137 -3.08 -16.08 9.54
N TRP A 138 -2.34 -16.13 8.42
CA TRP A 138 -0.96 -16.64 8.41
C TRP A 138 -0.07 -15.85 9.39
N PHE A 139 -0.12 -14.51 9.37
CA PHE A 139 0.65 -13.66 10.26
C PHE A 139 0.33 -13.93 11.74
N LEU A 140 -0.95 -13.93 12.10
CA LEU A 140 -1.39 -14.14 13.49
C LEU A 140 -1.08 -15.54 14.03
N ASN A 141 -0.98 -16.54 13.16
CA ASN A 141 -0.58 -17.89 13.56
C ASN A 141 0.92 -17.98 13.92
N GLN A 142 1.72 -17.03 13.51
CA GLN A 142 3.17 -16.99 13.76
C GLN A 142 3.56 -15.90 14.78
N ALA A 143 2.75 -14.87 14.91
CA ALA A 143 2.97 -13.83 15.93
C ALA A 143 2.67 -14.35 17.33
N PRO A 144 3.40 -13.93 18.37
CA PRO A 144 3.09 -14.27 19.75
C PRO A 144 1.67 -13.82 20.13
N LYS A 145 0.99 -14.62 20.97
CA LYS A 145 -0.34 -14.26 21.47
C LYS A 145 -0.25 -12.97 22.28
N GLY A 146 -0.98 -11.95 21.87
CA GLY A 146 -1.06 -10.65 22.56
C GLY A 146 -0.58 -9.45 21.75
N PHE A 147 -0.24 -9.64 20.47
CA PHE A 147 0.02 -8.58 19.49
C PHE A 147 -1.16 -8.37 18.57
#